data_3e06aa0884a0c9e77cfcce990274941e
#
_entry.id   3e06aa0884a0c9e77cfcce990274941e
#
_cell.length_a   1.000
_cell.length_b   1.000
_cell.length_c   1.000
_cell.angle_alpha   90.00
_cell.angle_beta   90.00
_cell.angle_gamma   90.00
#
_symmetry.space_group_name_H-M   'P 1'
#
loop_
_entity.id
_entity.type
_entity.pdbx_description
1 polymer ?
#
loop_
_entity_poly.entity_id
_entity_poly.type
_entity_poly.pdbx_seq_one_letter_code
_entity_poly.pdbx_strand_id
1 'polypeptide(L)'
;MDVKVQNSFLKVDDPDKAIAFYRDALGFEVRNDVGYEGMRWVTVGPPSQPDVAIVLEPPVADPGTSPADRQAIGDLLAKGLLGGLVLTTADLERTFEQVEATGADVVQEPLDQDWGVRDFAVRDPAGNLIRIGQARR
;
A
#
# COMPACT_ATOMS: atom_id res chain seq x y z
N MET A 1 -15.94 17.90 18.98
CA MET A 1 -15.91 16.45 18.71
C MET A 1 -14.45 16.04 18.51
N ASP A 2 -14.03 15.01 19.20
CA ASP A 2 -12.64 14.54 19.16
C ASP A 2 -12.58 13.18 18.46
N VAL A 3 -12.81 13.20 17.14
CA VAL A 3 -12.77 12.01 16.30
C VAL A 3 -11.47 12.00 15.51
N LYS A 4 -10.76 10.87 15.57
CA LYS A 4 -9.45 10.68 14.89
C LYS A 4 -9.48 9.43 14.03
N VAL A 5 -8.71 9.45 12.95
CA VAL A 5 -8.51 8.24 12.16
C VAL A 5 -7.53 7.33 12.90
N GLN A 6 -7.99 6.13 13.24
CA GLN A 6 -7.14 5.13 13.90
C GLN A 6 -6.37 4.30 12.86
N ASN A 7 -7.11 3.73 11.90
CA ASN A 7 -6.52 2.90 10.85
C ASN A 7 -7.20 3.22 9.51
N SER A 8 -6.46 3.02 8.42
CA SER A 8 -7.04 2.80 7.10
C SER A 8 -6.68 1.40 6.64
N PHE A 9 -7.41 0.87 5.66
CA PHE A 9 -7.29 -0.52 5.25
C PHE A 9 -6.91 -0.61 3.77
N LEU A 10 -6.06 -1.60 3.47
CA LEU A 10 -5.63 -1.89 2.10
C LEU A 10 -5.66 -3.40 1.90
N LYS A 11 -6.34 -3.85 0.86
CA LYS A 11 -6.48 -5.29 0.60
C LYS A 11 -5.20 -5.84 -0.01
N VAL A 12 -4.73 -6.98 0.51
CA VAL A 12 -3.58 -7.71 -0.03
C VAL A 12 -3.90 -9.21 -0.06
N ASP A 13 -3.42 -9.89 -1.07
CA ASP A 13 -3.66 -11.34 -1.24
C ASP A 13 -2.58 -12.21 -0.59
N ASP A 14 -1.34 -11.72 -0.54
CA ASP A 14 -0.20 -12.43 0.05
C ASP A 14 0.46 -11.53 1.11
N PRO A 15 0.20 -11.78 2.41
CA PRO A 15 0.74 -10.94 3.47
C PRO A 15 2.27 -10.88 3.52
N ASP A 16 2.96 -11.98 3.24
CA ASP A 16 4.43 -12.02 3.28
C ASP A 16 5.05 -11.16 2.16
N LYS A 17 4.48 -11.23 0.97
CA LYS A 17 4.91 -10.36 -0.14
C LYS A 17 4.60 -8.90 0.14
N ALA A 18 3.45 -8.62 0.75
CA ALA A 18 3.07 -7.27 1.14
C ALA A 18 4.04 -6.71 2.18
N ILE A 19 4.39 -7.48 3.21
CA ILE A 19 5.37 -7.08 4.22
C ILE A 19 6.71 -6.76 3.56
N ALA A 20 7.20 -7.61 2.66
CA ALA A 20 8.45 -7.37 1.96
C ALA A 20 8.43 -6.04 1.20
N PHE A 21 7.32 -5.73 0.54
CA PHE A 21 7.18 -4.46 -0.17
C PHE A 21 7.13 -3.25 0.78
N TYR A 22 6.22 -3.25 1.75
CA TYR A 22 6.03 -2.08 2.62
C TYR A 22 7.20 -1.87 3.58
N ARG A 23 7.77 -2.93 4.11
CA ARG A 23 8.92 -2.85 5.01
C ARG A 23 10.24 -2.62 4.25
N ASP A 24 10.52 -3.44 3.24
CA ASP A 24 11.84 -3.48 2.62
C ASP A 24 11.98 -2.44 1.49
N ALA A 25 10.94 -2.20 0.70
CA ALA A 25 10.99 -1.20 -0.37
C ALA A 25 10.64 0.21 0.14
N LEU A 26 9.63 0.36 1.01
CA LEU A 26 9.17 1.67 1.47
C LEU A 26 9.70 2.06 2.85
N GLY A 27 10.34 1.15 3.58
CA GLY A 27 10.87 1.46 4.90
C GLY A 27 9.82 1.58 6.00
N PHE A 28 8.62 1.05 5.80
CA PHE A 28 7.59 1.02 6.84
C PHE A 28 7.97 0.00 7.91
N GLU A 29 7.48 0.21 9.11
CA GLU A 29 7.61 -0.76 10.20
C GLU A 29 6.34 -1.60 10.32
N VAL A 30 6.52 -2.89 10.66
CA VAL A 30 5.42 -3.77 11.04
C VAL A 30 5.13 -3.55 12.51
N ARG A 31 3.89 -3.16 12.83
CA ARG A 31 3.46 -2.84 14.20
C ARG A 31 2.65 -3.94 14.83
N ASN A 32 1.96 -4.73 14.02
CA ASN A 32 1.15 -5.84 14.48
C ASN A 32 0.97 -6.86 13.36
N ASP A 33 0.82 -8.12 13.71
CA ASP A 33 0.60 -9.21 12.76
C ASP A 33 -0.27 -10.25 13.45
N VAL A 34 -1.57 -10.27 13.12
CA VAL A 34 -2.57 -11.09 13.80
C VAL A 34 -3.17 -12.09 12.81
N GLY A 35 -3.12 -13.36 13.18
CA GLY A 35 -3.75 -14.44 12.43
C GLY A 35 -5.08 -14.86 13.05
N TYR A 36 -6.06 -15.18 12.20
CA TYR A 36 -7.35 -15.71 12.60
C TYR A 36 -7.96 -16.54 11.46
N GLU A 37 -8.28 -17.78 11.73
CA GLU A 37 -8.93 -18.70 10.76
C GLU A 37 -8.21 -18.78 9.40
N GLY A 38 -6.88 -18.87 9.42
CA GLY A 38 -6.06 -18.96 8.20
C GLY A 38 -5.84 -17.64 7.48
N MET A 39 -6.37 -16.54 7.99
CA MET A 39 -6.18 -15.18 7.47
C MET A 39 -5.22 -14.40 8.35
N ARG A 40 -4.61 -13.34 7.80
CA ARG A 40 -3.72 -12.45 8.55
C ARG A 40 -4.07 -11.00 8.28
N TRP A 41 -3.96 -10.20 9.34
CA TRP A 41 -4.06 -8.74 9.31
C TRP A 41 -2.74 -8.18 9.78
N VAL A 42 -2.04 -7.46 8.92
CA VAL A 42 -0.71 -6.89 9.22
C VAL A 42 -0.82 -5.38 9.26
N THR A 43 -0.51 -4.78 10.40
CA THR A 43 -0.51 -3.32 10.54
C THR A 43 0.89 -2.79 10.29
N VAL A 44 1.00 -1.82 9.39
CA VAL A 44 2.26 -1.18 9.02
C VAL A 44 2.11 0.35 9.07
N GLY A 45 3.22 1.04 9.13
CA GLY A 45 3.22 2.49 9.02
C GLY A 45 4.63 3.05 8.93
N PRO A 46 4.76 4.31 8.46
CA PRO A 46 6.06 4.97 8.43
C PRO A 46 6.58 5.19 9.87
N PRO A 47 7.87 4.92 10.16
CA PRO A 47 8.43 5.19 11.48
C PRO A 47 8.30 6.65 11.91
N SER A 48 8.34 7.59 10.95
CA SER A 48 8.20 9.02 11.21
C SER A 48 6.78 9.47 11.50
N GLN A 49 5.79 8.59 11.31
CA GLN A 49 4.37 8.88 11.55
C GLN A 49 3.76 7.83 12.48
N PRO A 50 4.10 7.85 13.79
CA PRO A 50 3.64 6.81 14.71
C PRO A 50 2.12 6.77 14.89
N ASP A 51 1.41 7.86 14.58
CA ASP A 51 -0.05 7.94 14.69
C ASP A 51 -0.78 7.47 13.43
N VAL A 52 -0.06 7.16 12.35
CA VAL A 52 -0.63 6.65 11.11
C VAL A 52 -0.48 5.14 11.07
N ALA A 53 -1.57 4.44 10.81
CA ALA A 53 -1.58 2.99 10.70
C ALA A 53 -2.37 2.55 9.46
N ILE A 54 -1.79 1.63 8.71
CA ILE A 54 -2.40 1.00 7.54
C ILE A 54 -2.49 -0.48 7.84
N VAL A 55 -3.70 -1.04 7.79
CA VAL A 55 -3.92 -2.46 7.97
C VAL A 55 -3.98 -3.14 6.61
N LEU A 56 -3.04 -4.04 6.38
CA LEU A 56 -3.02 -4.90 5.21
C LEU A 56 -3.97 -6.07 5.52
N GLU A 57 -5.13 -6.07 4.88
CA GLU A 57 -6.20 -7.02 5.18
C GLU A 57 -6.40 -8.04 4.07
N PRO A 58 -7.01 -9.22 4.38
CA PRO A 58 -7.38 -10.16 3.33
C PRO A 58 -8.33 -9.51 2.31
N PRO A 59 -8.32 -9.95 1.04
CA PRO A 59 -9.23 -9.42 0.03
C PRO A 59 -10.69 -9.61 0.41
N VAL A 60 -11.00 -10.74 1.04
CA VAL A 60 -12.34 -11.09 1.52
C VAL A 60 -12.20 -11.77 2.87
N ALA A 61 -12.71 -11.15 3.92
CA ALA A 61 -12.69 -11.71 5.28
C ALA A 61 -14.01 -12.40 5.67
N ASP A 62 -15.12 -12.01 5.05
CA ASP A 62 -16.45 -12.58 5.35
C ASP A 62 -16.60 -13.97 4.70
N PRO A 63 -16.76 -15.05 5.50
CA PRO A 63 -16.95 -16.39 4.96
C PRO A 63 -18.26 -16.55 4.16
N GLY A 64 -19.24 -15.66 4.36
CA GLY A 64 -20.50 -15.63 3.62
C GLY A 64 -20.41 -15.05 2.21
N THR A 65 -19.27 -14.51 1.82
CA THR A 65 -19.08 -13.95 0.47
C THR A 65 -19.17 -15.04 -0.58
N SER A 66 -19.96 -14.81 -1.63
CA SER A 66 -20.13 -15.79 -2.71
C SER A 66 -18.82 -16.02 -3.48
N PRO A 67 -18.64 -17.20 -4.12
CA PRO A 67 -17.47 -17.44 -4.98
C PRO A 67 -17.35 -16.42 -6.12
N ALA A 68 -18.47 -15.99 -6.70
CA ALA A 68 -18.47 -14.98 -7.75
C ALA A 68 -17.96 -13.63 -7.27
N ASP A 69 -18.38 -13.19 -6.08
CA ASP A 69 -17.91 -11.93 -5.49
C ASP A 69 -16.43 -12.02 -5.08
N ARG A 70 -15.99 -13.17 -4.56
CA ARG A 70 -14.57 -13.39 -4.25
C ARG A 70 -13.70 -13.26 -5.50
N GLN A 71 -14.14 -13.86 -6.60
CA GLN A 71 -13.43 -13.78 -7.88
C GLN A 71 -13.40 -12.34 -8.38
N ALA A 72 -14.53 -11.63 -8.33
CA ALA A 72 -14.64 -10.24 -8.77
C ALA A 72 -13.70 -9.33 -7.97
N ILE A 73 -13.67 -9.47 -6.65
CA ILE A 73 -12.78 -8.69 -5.77
C ILE A 73 -11.32 -8.99 -6.12
N GLY A 74 -10.95 -10.27 -6.28
CA GLY A 74 -9.59 -10.66 -6.65
C GLY A 74 -9.15 -10.08 -7.99
N ASP A 75 -10.03 -10.10 -8.99
CA ASP A 75 -9.75 -9.53 -10.32
C ASP A 75 -9.57 -8.01 -10.26
N LEU A 76 -10.42 -7.33 -9.53
CA LEU A 76 -10.35 -5.87 -9.37
C LEU A 76 -9.10 -5.46 -8.56
N LEU A 77 -8.75 -6.22 -7.54
CA LEU A 77 -7.52 -6.00 -6.77
C LEU A 77 -6.30 -6.10 -7.67
N ALA A 78 -6.19 -7.18 -8.45
CA ALA A 78 -5.06 -7.40 -9.36
C ALA A 78 -4.91 -6.29 -10.41
N LYS A 79 -6.02 -5.65 -10.79
CA LYS A 79 -6.03 -4.53 -11.74
C LYS A 79 -5.74 -3.17 -11.08
N GLY A 80 -5.62 -3.13 -9.75
CA GLY A 80 -5.39 -1.87 -9.02
C GLY A 80 -6.60 -0.96 -8.95
N LEU A 81 -7.82 -1.52 -8.96
CA LEU A 81 -9.06 -0.76 -9.01
C LEU A 81 -9.75 -0.63 -7.65
N LEU A 82 -9.23 -1.27 -6.60
CA LEU A 82 -9.89 -1.26 -5.29
C LEU A 82 -9.36 -0.20 -4.33
N GLY A 83 -8.12 0.20 -4.48
CA GLY A 83 -7.56 1.18 -3.59
C GLY A 83 -6.09 1.42 -3.84
N GLY A 84 -5.51 2.28 -3.03
CA GLY A 84 -4.11 2.61 -3.11
C GLY A 84 -3.72 3.60 -2.04
N LEU A 85 -2.50 4.08 -2.12
CA LEU A 85 -1.96 5.06 -1.20
C LEU A 85 -1.35 6.22 -1.99
N VAL A 86 -1.42 7.41 -1.41
CA VAL A 86 -0.66 8.57 -1.86
C VAL A 86 0.29 8.93 -0.73
N LEU A 87 1.57 8.85 -1.02
CA LEU A 87 2.65 9.08 -0.07
C LEU A 87 3.48 10.28 -0.51
N THR A 88 4.26 10.83 0.39
CA THR A 88 5.22 11.89 0.08
C THR A 88 6.61 11.50 0.55
N THR A 89 7.62 12.05 -0.13
CA THR A 89 9.02 11.90 0.24
C THR A 89 9.74 13.25 0.12
N ALA A 90 10.76 13.44 0.92
CA ALA A 90 11.57 14.65 0.86
C ALA A 90 12.52 14.67 -0.35
N ASP A 91 12.87 13.49 -0.87
CA ASP A 91 13.78 13.34 -2.02
C ASP A 91 13.21 12.28 -2.98
N LEU A 92 12.45 12.75 -3.96
CA LEU A 92 11.73 11.89 -4.89
C LEU A 92 12.66 11.01 -5.73
N GLU A 93 13.70 11.58 -6.31
CA GLU A 93 14.59 10.85 -7.22
C GLU A 93 15.32 9.73 -6.48
N ARG A 94 15.80 10.01 -5.27
CA ARG A 94 16.45 9.00 -4.44
C ARG A 94 15.48 7.92 -4.01
N THR A 95 14.28 8.29 -3.61
CA THR A 95 13.23 7.33 -3.22
C THR A 95 12.88 6.43 -4.41
N PHE A 96 12.73 7.01 -5.60
CA PHE A 96 12.45 6.23 -6.81
C PHE A 96 13.56 5.21 -7.09
N GLU A 97 14.82 5.64 -7.05
CA GLU A 97 15.97 4.74 -7.27
C GLU A 97 15.96 3.57 -6.28
N GLN A 98 15.70 3.84 -5.00
CA GLN A 98 15.64 2.81 -3.96
C GLN A 98 14.50 1.83 -4.18
N VAL A 99 13.32 2.34 -4.51
CA VAL A 99 12.13 1.49 -4.77
C VAL A 99 12.32 0.66 -6.03
N GLU A 100 12.80 1.27 -7.11
CA GLU A 100 13.06 0.56 -8.37
C GLU A 100 14.09 -0.57 -8.17
N ALA A 101 15.11 -0.33 -7.37
CA ALA A 101 16.18 -1.32 -7.10
C ALA A 101 15.64 -2.58 -6.41
N THR A 102 14.51 -2.52 -5.73
CA THR A 102 13.88 -3.69 -5.11
C THR A 102 13.13 -4.59 -6.11
N GLY A 103 13.01 -4.18 -7.37
CA GLY A 103 12.25 -4.90 -8.39
C GLY A 103 10.76 -4.56 -8.39
N ALA A 104 10.36 -3.47 -7.74
CA ALA A 104 8.96 -3.05 -7.71
C ALA A 104 8.42 -2.79 -9.12
N ASP A 105 7.12 -3.05 -9.31
CA ASP A 105 6.42 -2.85 -10.58
C ASP A 105 6.16 -1.36 -10.82
N VAL A 106 7.02 -0.72 -11.62
CA VAL A 106 6.93 0.70 -11.93
C VAL A 106 5.82 0.93 -12.97
N VAL A 107 4.81 1.69 -12.59
CA VAL A 107 3.69 2.09 -13.46
C VAL A 107 4.00 3.40 -14.15
N GLN A 108 4.64 4.33 -13.45
CA GLN A 108 5.00 5.65 -13.96
C GLN A 108 6.32 6.10 -13.33
N GLU A 109 7.28 6.44 -14.15
CA GLU A 109 8.54 7.04 -13.68
C GLU A 109 8.32 8.47 -13.17
N PRO A 110 9.29 9.08 -12.46
CA PRO A 110 9.17 10.46 -12.00
C PRO A 110 8.77 11.41 -13.12
N LEU A 111 7.70 12.14 -12.89
CA LEU A 111 7.06 13.00 -13.87
C LEU A 111 6.44 14.21 -13.17
N ASP A 112 6.58 15.39 -13.78
CA ASP A 112 5.88 16.58 -13.35
C ASP A 112 4.43 16.53 -13.86
N GLN A 113 3.48 16.50 -12.93
CA GLN A 113 2.06 16.46 -13.25
C GLN A 113 1.55 17.88 -13.55
N ASP A 114 0.46 17.97 -14.32
CA ASP A 114 -0.13 19.25 -14.72
C ASP A 114 -0.61 20.10 -13.53
N TRP A 115 -0.91 19.46 -12.40
CA TRP A 115 -1.37 20.16 -11.18
C TRP A 115 -0.23 20.57 -10.25
N GLY A 116 1.01 20.55 -10.69
CA GLY A 116 2.15 21.12 -9.97
C GLY A 116 2.84 20.18 -8.99
N VAL A 117 2.58 18.89 -9.07
CA VAL A 117 3.22 17.85 -8.25
C VAL A 117 4.15 17.01 -9.11
N ARG A 118 5.35 16.71 -8.61
CA ARG A 118 6.22 15.71 -9.22
C ARG A 118 6.07 14.40 -8.46
N ASP A 119 5.75 13.32 -9.15
CA ASP A 119 5.53 12.03 -8.53
C ASP A 119 5.97 10.87 -9.41
N PHE A 120 5.99 9.67 -8.82
CA PHE A 120 6.04 8.40 -9.53
C PHE A 120 5.00 7.45 -8.96
N ALA A 121 4.75 6.35 -9.65
CA ALA A 121 3.78 5.36 -9.21
C ALA A 121 4.32 3.94 -9.43
N VAL A 122 4.07 3.08 -8.45
CA VAL A 122 4.36 1.65 -8.51
C VAL A 122 3.12 0.88 -8.07
N ARG A 123 3.07 -0.42 -8.38
CA ARG A 123 2.08 -1.32 -7.79
C ARG A 123 2.72 -2.10 -6.66
N ASP A 124 1.95 -2.33 -5.60
CA ASP A 124 2.38 -3.31 -4.61
C ASP A 124 2.16 -4.73 -5.17
N PRO A 125 2.64 -5.79 -4.48
CA PRO A 125 2.51 -7.16 -4.99
C PRO A 125 1.08 -7.64 -5.22
N ALA A 126 0.09 -7.05 -4.54
CA ALA A 126 -1.32 -7.38 -4.73
C ALA A 126 -1.96 -6.67 -5.93
N GLY A 127 -1.34 -5.59 -6.40
CA GLY A 127 -1.84 -4.77 -7.50
C GLY A 127 -2.26 -3.36 -7.10
N ASN A 128 -2.27 -3.02 -5.81
CA ASN A 128 -2.64 -1.68 -5.35
C ASN A 128 -1.69 -0.62 -5.92
N LEU A 129 -2.27 0.50 -6.35
CA LEU A 129 -1.49 1.61 -6.87
C LEU A 129 -0.92 2.45 -5.72
N ILE A 130 0.39 2.61 -5.71
CA ILE A 130 1.11 3.40 -4.71
C ILE A 130 1.75 4.57 -5.44
N ARG A 131 1.26 5.77 -5.16
CA ARG A 131 1.77 7.01 -5.74
C ARG A 131 2.60 7.74 -4.71
N ILE A 132 3.80 8.15 -5.09
CA ILE A 132 4.74 8.83 -4.19
C ILE A 132 5.13 10.16 -4.81
N GLY A 133 4.86 11.25 -4.10
CA GLY A 133 5.11 12.61 -4.55
C GLY A 133 6.22 13.30 -3.77
N GLN A 134 6.83 14.29 -4.41
CA GLN A 134 7.79 15.17 -3.76
C GLN A 134 7.06 16.02 -2.71
N ALA A 135 7.53 15.96 -1.46
CA ALA A 135 6.96 16.77 -0.40
C ALA A 135 7.17 18.27 -0.70
N ARG A 136 6.16 19.07 -0.39
CA ARG A 136 6.25 20.53 -0.48
C ARG A 136 7.12 21.05 0.64
N ARG A 137 7.86 22.09 0.34
CA ARG A 137 8.68 22.82 1.30
C ARG A 137 7.89 23.95 1.96
#